data_d5eedf9620c3aadba1bb1c83fc51fe7b
#
_entry.id   d5eedf9620c3aadba1bb1c83fc51fe7b
#
_cell.length_a   1.000
_cell.length_b   1.000
_cell.length_c   1.000
_cell.angle_alpha   90.00
_cell.angle_beta   90.00
_cell.angle_gamma   90.00
#
_symmetry.space_group_name_H-M   'P 1'
#
loop_
_entity.id
_entity.type
_entity.pdbx_description
1 polymer ?
#
loop_
_entity_poly.entity_id
_entity_poly.type
_entity_poly.pdbx_seq_one_letter_code
_entity_poly.pdbx_strand_id
1 'polypeptide(L)'
;MVIFAFIYYIIMRITLCFIIFINLCISLFGQVHFTRLNNEDGLSHSEVKAILQDSYGYMWIGTRNKLNRYDGCEFKVLDCYDPVANRRNNNIAALCEDANRLLWIGTDDGVFVYDPALETFTYLERWLNPDQSADFLYNWVSNIVADKEGNMWVVLPSRGILKVNIQTKAYRLYSISEDTVFGKGGPLSLTVDEQGTIWAGCIEQGICRYDRKKDEFVRVLKETGMFQGKGVYTMLSYKEFLLIALHEGGLLKYNMDTKTLSLHDFPEVDKVMLRCLMMSKEE
;
A
#
# COMPACT_ATOMS: atom_id res chain seq x y z
N MET A 1 17.90 -68.96 18.47
CA MET A 1 18.64 -67.78 19.01
C MET A 1 19.16 -66.83 17.90
N VAL A 2 19.72 -67.33 16.82
CA VAL A 2 20.31 -66.49 15.72
C VAL A 2 19.28 -65.66 14.97
N ILE A 3 18.07 -66.15 14.69
CA ILE A 3 17.01 -65.46 13.94
C ILE A 3 16.51 -64.25 14.71
N PHE A 4 16.33 -64.28 16.02
CA PHE A 4 15.89 -63.16 16.85
C PHE A 4 16.93 -62.05 16.89
N ALA A 5 18.21 -62.35 16.92
CA ALA A 5 19.29 -61.38 16.89
C ALA A 5 19.35 -60.66 15.53
N PHE A 6 19.07 -61.35 14.42
CA PHE A 6 19.04 -60.78 13.08
C PHE A 6 17.85 -59.85 12.89
N ILE A 7 16.66 -60.24 13.37
CA ILE A 7 15.46 -59.36 13.31
C ILE A 7 15.66 -58.10 14.16
N TYR A 8 16.22 -58.25 15.36
CA TYR A 8 16.53 -57.09 16.22
C TYR A 8 17.53 -56.13 15.57
N TYR A 9 18.55 -56.63 14.90
CA TYR A 9 19.52 -55.81 14.18
C TYR A 9 18.90 -55.05 13.00
N ILE A 10 17.98 -55.65 12.24
CA ILE A 10 17.26 -55.01 11.15
C ILE A 10 16.35 -53.90 11.68
N ILE A 11 15.58 -54.16 12.73
CA ILE A 11 14.69 -53.17 13.36
C ILE A 11 15.51 -51.98 13.87
N MET A 12 16.63 -52.22 14.53
CA MET A 12 17.52 -51.18 15.03
C MET A 12 18.08 -50.29 13.90
N ARG A 13 18.44 -50.87 12.74
CA ARG A 13 18.88 -50.08 11.58
C ARG A 13 17.76 -49.25 10.97
N ILE A 14 16.56 -49.83 10.85
CA ILE A 14 15.39 -49.10 10.32
C ILE A 14 15.02 -47.93 11.24
N THR A 15 14.99 -48.12 12.55
CA THR A 15 14.73 -47.03 13.50
C THR A 15 15.82 -45.96 13.47
N LEU A 16 17.09 -46.32 13.33
CA LEU A 16 18.19 -45.38 13.21
C LEU A 16 18.06 -44.52 11.91
N CYS A 17 17.77 -45.19 10.78
CA CYS A 17 17.52 -44.49 9.51
C CYS A 17 16.31 -43.56 9.59
N PHE A 18 15.24 -43.96 10.27
CA PHE A 18 14.04 -43.15 10.47
C PHE A 18 14.31 -41.93 11.36
N ILE A 19 15.10 -42.07 12.41
CA ILE A 19 15.54 -40.97 13.28
C ILE A 19 16.43 -39.97 12.50
N ILE A 20 17.37 -40.47 11.67
CA ILE A 20 18.22 -39.64 10.83
C ILE A 20 17.36 -38.88 9.80
N PHE A 21 16.38 -39.54 9.18
CA PHE A 21 15.48 -38.94 8.22
C PHE A 21 14.61 -37.85 8.85
N ILE A 22 14.06 -38.10 10.06
CA ILE A 22 13.31 -37.07 10.81
C ILE A 22 14.19 -35.85 11.14
N ASN A 23 15.43 -36.08 11.60
CA ASN A 23 16.35 -34.96 11.89
C ASN A 23 16.73 -34.18 10.61
N LEU A 24 16.86 -34.85 9.47
CA LEU A 24 17.09 -34.18 8.17
C LEU A 24 15.88 -33.35 7.74
N CYS A 25 14.65 -33.84 7.95
CA CYS A 25 13.43 -33.11 7.65
C CYS A 25 13.23 -31.86 8.54
N ILE A 26 13.61 -31.96 9.83
CA ILE A 26 13.50 -30.81 10.76
C ILE A 26 14.50 -29.72 10.41
N SER A 27 15.66 -30.02 9.86
CA SER A 27 16.65 -29.04 9.44
C SER A 27 16.30 -28.33 8.10
N LEU A 28 15.25 -28.78 7.40
CA LEU A 28 14.73 -28.14 6.18
C LEU A 28 13.70 -27.04 6.44
N PHE A 29 13.28 -26.81 7.67
CA PHE A 29 12.54 -25.58 8.01
C PHE A 29 13.51 -24.40 7.92
N GLY A 30 13.49 -23.73 6.78
CA GLY A 30 14.31 -22.55 6.54
C GLY A 30 14.06 -21.50 7.63
N GLN A 31 15.09 -21.12 8.36
CA GLN A 31 15.02 -19.98 9.25
C GLN A 31 14.82 -18.75 8.39
N VAL A 32 13.73 -18.01 8.62
CA VAL A 32 13.55 -16.71 7.99
C VAL A 32 14.66 -15.79 8.49
N HIS A 33 15.56 -15.42 7.60
CA HIS A 33 16.67 -14.53 7.92
C HIS A 33 16.26 -13.10 7.57
N PHE A 34 16.13 -12.25 8.58
CA PHE A 34 15.84 -10.83 8.38
C PHE A 34 17.16 -10.06 8.26
N THR A 35 17.33 -9.36 7.16
CA THR A 35 18.40 -8.38 6.97
C THR A 35 17.85 -6.99 7.20
N ARG A 36 18.48 -6.23 8.10
CA ARG A 36 18.12 -4.84 8.34
C ARG A 36 18.95 -3.95 7.40
N LEU A 37 18.26 -3.15 6.60
CA LEU A 37 18.86 -2.13 5.76
C LEU A 37 18.69 -0.75 6.43
N ASN A 38 19.74 0.04 6.46
CA ASN A 38 19.77 1.34 7.13
C ASN A 38 20.60 2.38 6.32
N ASN A 39 20.87 3.54 6.92
CA ASN A 39 21.63 4.60 6.25
C ASN A 39 23.09 4.23 5.93
N GLU A 40 23.70 3.31 6.68
CA GLU A 40 25.06 2.82 6.42
C GLU A 40 25.10 1.95 5.17
N ASP A 41 23.97 1.31 4.83
CA ASP A 41 23.79 0.50 3.62
C ASP A 41 23.44 1.36 2.39
N GLY A 42 23.28 2.69 2.56
CA GLY A 42 22.97 3.63 1.48
C GLY A 42 21.53 4.16 1.44
N LEU A 43 20.65 3.73 2.37
CA LEU A 43 19.30 4.28 2.46
C LEU A 43 19.37 5.77 2.85
N SER A 44 18.66 6.65 2.13
CA SER A 44 18.74 8.10 2.30
C SER A 44 18.26 8.61 3.67
N HIS A 45 17.30 7.92 4.30
CA HIS A 45 16.76 8.26 5.61
C HIS A 45 16.10 7.05 6.27
N SER A 46 16.21 6.92 7.60
CA SER A 46 15.68 5.78 8.36
C SER A 46 14.15 5.78 8.51
N GLU A 47 13.47 6.92 8.33
CA GLU A 47 12.01 7.00 8.35
C GLU A 47 11.46 6.62 6.98
N VAL A 48 11.14 5.34 6.79
CA VAL A 48 10.48 4.80 5.60
C VAL A 48 8.98 5.02 5.73
N LYS A 49 8.34 5.58 4.69
CA LYS A 49 6.90 5.88 4.64
C LYS A 49 6.16 5.09 3.59
N ALA A 50 6.83 4.75 2.48
CA ALA A 50 6.25 4.00 1.39
C ALA A 50 7.23 2.99 0.83
N ILE A 51 6.74 1.82 0.45
CA ILE A 51 7.52 0.76 -0.21
C ILE A 51 6.68 0.25 -1.37
N LEU A 52 7.32 0.06 -2.52
CA LEU A 52 6.71 -0.48 -3.73
C LEU A 52 7.72 -1.36 -4.45
N GLN A 53 7.31 -2.55 -4.87
CA GLN A 53 8.05 -3.32 -5.87
C GLN A 53 7.48 -3.02 -7.25
N ASP A 54 8.32 -2.53 -8.17
CA ASP A 54 7.90 -2.25 -9.53
C ASP A 54 7.82 -3.53 -10.39
N SER A 55 7.32 -3.38 -11.60
CA SER A 55 7.15 -4.49 -12.56
C SER A 55 8.48 -5.07 -13.07
N TYR A 56 9.62 -4.40 -12.84
CA TYR A 56 10.97 -4.89 -13.13
C TYR A 56 11.60 -5.62 -11.95
N GLY A 57 10.97 -5.57 -10.76
CA GLY A 57 11.45 -6.19 -9.54
C GLY A 57 12.28 -5.29 -8.64
N TYR A 58 12.52 -4.03 -9.01
CA TYR A 58 13.19 -3.06 -8.13
C TYR A 58 12.29 -2.69 -6.94
N MET A 59 12.91 -2.55 -5.78
CA MET A 59 12.23 -2.03 -4.59
C MET A 59 12.39 -0.51 -4.51
N TRP A 60 11.29 0.19 -4.61
CA TRP A 60 11.21 1.63 -4.41
C TRP A 60 10.86 1.93 -2.97
N ILE A 61 11.66 2.76 -2.32
CA ILE A 61 11.53 3.10 -0.91
C ILE A 61 11.46 4.61 -0.77
N GLY A 62 10.26 5.06 -0.45
CA GLY A 62 9.97 6.46 -0.13
C GLY A 62 10.27 6.75 1.33
N THR A 63 11.16 7.71 1.57
CA THR A 63 11.54 8.12 2.92
C THR A 63 11.12 9.56 3.19
N ARG A 64 11.33 10.03 4.43
CA ARG A 64 11.18 11.45 4.76
C ARG A 64 12.13 12.35 3.96
N ASN A 65 13.22 11.80 3.45
CA ASN A 65 14.20 12.54 2.68
C ASN A 65 14.71 11.70 1.50
N LYS A 66 14.14 11.94 0.33
CA LYS A 66 14.46 11.33 -0.96
C LYS A 66 13.81 9.98 -1.23
N LEU A 67 13.78 9.66 -2.53
CA LEU A 67 13.38 8.38 -3.08
C LEU A 67 14.61 7.49 -3.23
N ASN A 68 14.45 6.21 -2.91
CA ASN A 68 15.50 5.22 -3.06
C ASN A 68 15.01 4.10 -3.96
N ARG A 69 15.83 3.66 -4.91
CA ARG A 69 15.64 2.43 -5.65
C ARG A 69 16.67 1.41 -5.21
N TYR A 70 16.22 0.24 -4.78
CA TYR A 70 17.06 -0.87 -4.35
C TYR A 70 16.94 -2.03 -5.34
N ASP A 71 18.07 -2.56 -5.80
CA ASP A 71 18.14 -3.63 -6.78
C ASP A 71 18.41 -5.02 -6.17
N GLY A 72 18.46 -5.09 -4.85
CA GLY A 72 18.84 -6.28 -4.10
C GLY A 72 20.28 -6.23 -3.57
N CYS A 73 21.09 -5.30 -4.07
CA CYS A 73 22.51 -5.14 -3.69
C CYS A 73 22.81 -3.73 -3.20
N GLU A 74 22.39 -2.70 -3.92
CA GLU A 74 22.73 -1.31 -3.63
C GLU A 74 21.54 -0.35 -3.78
N PHE A 75 21.65 0.81 -3.13
CA PHE A 75 20.69 1.89 -3.22
C PHE A 75 21.10 2.94 -4.25
N LYS A 76 20.20 3.25 -5.19
CA LYS A 76 20.24 4.48 -5.99
C LYS A 76 19.34 5.52 -5.32
N VAL A 77 19.93 6.58 -4.81
CA VAL A 77 19.19 7.69 -4.17
C VAL A 77 18.84 8.74 -5.20
N LEU A 78 17.57 9.13 -5.25
CA LEU A 78 17.01 10.05 -6.24
C LEU A 78 16.41 11.28 -5.55
N ASP A 79 16.65 12.45 -6.14
CA ASP A 79 16.12 13.75 -5.72
C ASP A 79 14.87 14.05 -6.56
N CYS A 80 13.69 14.08 -5.94
CA CYS A 80 12.44 14.40 -6.62
C CYS A 80 12.40 15.88 -6.98
N TYR A 81 12.91 16.20 -8.16
CA TYR A 81 13.03 17.56 -8.67
C TYR A 81 12.59 17.66 -10.13
N ASP A 82 11.63 18.52 -10.40
CA ASP A 82 11.25 18.93 -11.76
C ASP A 82 11.90 20.30 -12.05
N PRO A 83 12.93 20.36 -12.90
CA PRO A 83 13.64 21.59 -13.20
C PRO A 83 12.82 22.60 -14.00
N VAL A 84 11.82 22.12 -14.78
CA VAL A 84 10.97 23.00 -15.60
C VAL A 84 9.92 23.71 -14.74
N ALA A 85 9.28 22.95 -13.84
CA ALA A 85 8.33 23.51 -12.88
C ALA A 85 9.04 24.20 -11.70
N ASN A 86 10.35 24.03 -11.56
CA ASN A 86 11.15 24.44 -10.40
C ASN A 86 10.55 23.95 -9.08
N ARG A 87 10.11 22.68 -9.07
CA ARG A 87 9.51 22.02 -7.90
C ARG A 87 10.42 20.93 -7.38
N ARG A 88 10.62 20.93 -6.08
CA ARG A 88 11.38 19.88 -5.37
C ARG A 88 10.64 19.49 -4.11
N ASN A 89 10.41 18.21 -3.92
CA ASN A 89 9.96 17.67 -2.65
C ASN A 89 10.45 16.23 -2.44
N ASN A 90 11.10 16.01 -1.33
CA ASN A 90 11.73 14.74 -0.99
C ASN A 90 11.08 14.00 0.18
N ASN A 91 9.99 14.53 0.73
CA ASN A 91 9.22 13.88 1.78
C ASN A 91 8.15 12.98 1.16
N ILE A 92 8.53 11.74 0.88
CA ILE A 92 7.72 10.79 0.11
C ILE A 92 6.74 10.06 1.02
N ALA A 93 5.46 10.15 0.73
CA ALA A 93 4.40 9.52 1.53
C ALA A 93 3.70 8.36 0.83
N ALA A 94 3.65 8.34 -0.51
CA ALA A 94 2.97 7.31 -1.28
C ALA A 94 3.72 7.00 -2.58
N LEU A 95 3.64 5.75 -3.03
CA LEU A 95 4.23 5.26 -4.27
C LEU A 95 3.23 4.36 -5.00
N CYS A 96 3.12 4.51 -6.32
CA CYS A 96 2.34 3.62 -7.17
C CYS A 96 2.93 3.60 -8.58
N GLU A 97 3.06 2.42 -9.19
CA GLU A 97 3.42 2.27 -10.60
C GLU A 97 2.15 2.25 -11.45
N ASP A 98 2.14 3.00 -12.56
CA ASP A 98 1.02 2.99 -13.50
C ASP A 98 1.20 1.93 -14.62
N ALA A 99 0.19 1.76 -15.46
CA ALA A 99 0.21 0.80 -16.56
C ALA A 99 1.27 1.11 -17.65
N ASN A 100 1.80 2.33 -17.69
CA ASN A 100 2.89 2.75 -18.56
C ASN A 100 4.26 2.59 -17.89
N ARG A 101 4.30 2.02 -16.66
CA ARG A 101 5.51 1.85 -15.84
C ARG A 101 6.12 3.16 -15.36
N LEU A 102 5.33 4.22 -15.32
CA LEU A 102 5.74 5.46 -14.66
C LEU A 102 5.46 5.34 -13.16
N LEU A 103 6.38 5.86 -12.36
CA LEU A 103 6.24 5.85 -10.92
C LEU A 103 5.58 7.15 -10.46
N TRP A 104 4.41 7.03 -9.84
CA TRP A 104 3.69 8.12 -9.21
C TRP A 104 4.14 8.25 -7.77
N ILE A 105 4.58 9.43 -7.39
CA ILE A 105 5.24 9.72 -6.11
C ILE A 105 4.46 10.81 -5.40
N GLY A 106 3.73 10.42 -4.36
CA GLY A 106 3.01 11.34 -3.48
C GLY A 106 3.94 11.91 -2.41
N THR A 107 3.90 13.22 -2.26
CA THR A 107 4.71 13.95 -1.28
C THR A 107 3.83 14.79 -0.35
N ASP A 108 4.42 15.55 0.56
CA ASP A 108 3.69 16.51 1.39
C ASP A 108 3.34 17.81 0.64
N ASP A 109 3.77 17.96 -0.62
CA ASP A 109 3.43 19.07 -1.49
C ASP A 109 3.18 18.59 -2.94
N GLY A 110 2.21 17.68 -3.12
CA GLY A 110 1.75 17.22 -4.43
C GLY A 110 2.40 15.94 -4.93
N VAL A 111 2.28 15.71 -6.23
CA VAL A 111 2.66 14.45 -6.90
C VAL A 111 3.74 14.72 -7.95
N PHE A 112 4.77 13.88 -7.96
CA PHE A 112 5.70 13.74 -9.06
C PHE A 112 5.39 12.46 -9.85
N VAL A 113 5.57 12.53 -11.16
CA VAL A 113 5.58 11.37 -12.06
C VAL A 113 7.02 11.18 -12.52
N TYR A 114 7.60 10.04 -12.19
CA TYR A 114 8.97 9.69 -12.58
C TYR A 114 8.95 8.69 -13.72
N ASP A 115 9.72 9.00 -14.76
CA ASP A 115 9.97 8.11 -15.89
C ASP A 115 11.30 7.37 -15.66
N PRO A 116 11.29 6.06 -15.37
CA PRO A 116 12.52 5.30 -15.13
C PRO A 116 13.42 5.16 -16.38
N ALA A 117 12.84 5.23 -17.59
CA ALA A 117 13.59 5.11 -18.82
C ALA A 117 14.34 6.39 -19.17
N LEU A 118 13.76 7.53 -18.88
CA LEU A 118 14.37 8.85 -19.11
C LEU A 118 15.08 9.40 -17.87
N GLU A 119 14.88 8.77 -16.72
CA GLU A 119 15.37 9.23 -15.41
C GLU A 119 14.92 10.66 -15.06
N THR A 120 13.70 11.04 -15.45
CA THR A 120 13.18 12.40 -15.29
C THR A 120 11.97 12.45 -14.38
N PHE A 121 11.91 13.50 -13.56
CA PHE A 121 10.75 13.83 -12.74
C PHE A 121 9.92 14.91 -13.43
N THR A 122 8.61 14.74 -13.44
CA THR A 122 7.65 15.73 -13.89
C THR A 122 6.63 15.99 -12.79
N TYR A 123 6.46 17.24 -12.37
CA TYR A 123 5.42 17.58 -11.41
C TYR A 123 4.03 17.41 -12.05
N LEU A 124 3.06 16.85 -11.32
CA LEU A 124 1.77 16.40 -11.87
C LEU A 124 1.01 17.50 -12.61
N GLU A 125 1.03 18.73 -12.11
CA GLU A 125 0.40 19.88 -12.79
C GLU A 125 0.92 20.03 -14.22
N ARG A 126 2.23 20.04 -14.40
CA ARG A 126 2.87 20.12 -15.73
C ARG A 126 2.63 18.84 -16.56
N TRP A 127 2.56 17.69 -15.91
CA TRP A 127 2.27 16.42 -16.58
C TRP A 127 0.83 16.35 -17.11
N LEU A 128 -0.14 16.97 -16.42
CA LEU A 128 -1.54 17.03 -16.83
C LEU A 128 -1.75 18.04 -17.96
N ASN A 129 -1.35 19.29 -17.73
CA ASN A 129 -1.49 20.35 -18.70
C ASN A 129 -0.54 21.51 -18.35
N PRO A 130 0.45 21.80 -19.21
CA PRO A 130 1.43 22.85 -18.94
C PRO A 130 0.84 24.27 -18.91
N ASP A 131 -0.37 24.47 -19.46
CA ASP A 131 -0.98 25.79 -19.62
C ASP A 131 -2.06 26.13 -18.58
N GLN A 132 -2.41 25.23 -17.67
CA GLN A 132 -3.41 25.43 -16.63
C GLN A 132 -2.82 25.25 -15.24
N SER A 133 -2.95 26.28 -14.40
CA SER A 133 -2.66 26.13 -12.98
C SER A 133 -3.78 25.34 -12.28
N ALA A 134 -3.41 24.33 -11.54
CA ALA A 134 -4.32 23.51 -10.76
C ALA A 134 -3.96 23.60 -9.27
N ASP A 135 -4.38 24.70 -8.63
CA ASP A 135 -4.04 25.03 -7.23
C ASP A 135 -4.35 23.91 -6.20
N PHE A 136 -5.22 22.97 -6.56
CA PHE A 136 -5.53 21.82 -5.69
C PHE A 136 -4.43 20.77 -5.65
N LEU A 137 -3.44 20.82 -6.54
CA LEU A 137 -2.33 19.86 -6.58
C LEU A 137 -1.25 20.15 -5.53
N TYR A 138 -1.24 21.33 -4.94
CA TYR A 138 -0.31 21.70 -3.85
C TYR A 138 -0.86 21.23 -2.50
N ASN A 139 -0.82 19.95 -2.26
CA ASN A 139 -1.34 19.38 -1.01
C ASN A 139 -0.61 18.09 -0.66
N TRP A 140 -0.57 17.79 0.63
CA TRP A 140 -0.11 16.51 1.10
C TRP A 140 -0.91 15.37 0.47
N VAL A 141 -0.18 14.37 -0.02
CA VAL A 141 -0.71 13.14 -0.63
C VAL A 141 -0.53 12.00 0.37
N SER A 142 -1.61 11.38 0.80
CA SER A 142 -1.55 10.27 1.75
C SER A 142 -1.49 8.90 1.08
N ASN A 143 -2.09 8.76 -0.10
CA ASN A 143 -2.17 7.48 -0.79
C ASN A 143 -2.36 7.67 -2.30
N ILE A 144 -1.86 6.71 -3.09
CA ILE A 144 -2.05 6.64 -4.55
C ILE A 144 -2.32 5.19 -4.92
N VAL A 145 -3.35 4.95 -5.75
CA VAL A 145 -3.63 3.63 -6.31
C VAL A 145 -3.96 3.73 -7.79
N ALA A 146 -3.65 2.67 -8.54
CA ALA A 146 -4.02 2.52 -9.94
C ALA A 146 -5.25 1.60 -10.07
N ASP A 147 -6.19 1.95 -10.96
CA ASP A 147 -7.26 1.04 -11.34
C ASP A 147 -6.92 0.25 -12.62
N LYS A 148 -7.75 -0.74 -12.93
CA LYS A 148 -7.60 -1.58 -14.14
C LYS A 148 -7.99 -0.87 -15.44
N GLU A 149 -8.55 0.34 -15.35
CA GLU A 149 -9.04 1.15 -16.47
C GLU A 149 -8.05 2.23 -16.89
N GLY A 150 -6.86 2.24 -16.29
CA GLY A 150 -5.81 3.22 -16.56
C GLY A 150 -6.04 4.58 -15.89
N ASN A 151 -6.73 4.59 -14.77
CA ASN A 151 -6.80 5.78 -13.95
C ASN A 151 -5.92 5.65 -12.70
N MET A 152 -5.28 6.75 -12.35
CA MET A 152 -4.62 6.93 -11.06
C MET A 152 -5.56 7.68 -10.13
N TRP A 153 -5.65 7.20 -8.91
CA TRP A 153 -6.47 7.77 -7.86
C TRP A 153 -5.56 8.27 -6.74
N VAL A 154 -5.61 9.55 -6.47
CA VAL A 154 -4.73 10.23 -5.50
C VAL A 154 -5.55 10.79 -4.36
N VAL A 155 -5.19 10.45 -3.13
CA VAL A 155 -5.81 11.02 -1.92
C VAL A 155 -5.11 12.31 -1.54
N LEU A 156 -5.89 13.37 -1.49
CA LEU A 156 -5.54 14.70 -1.00
C LEU A 156 -6.40 14.96 0.25
N PRO A 157 -5.96 14.61 1.47
CA PRO A 157 -6.83 14.56 2.64
C PRO A 157 -7.61 15.85 2.93
N SER A 158 -7.02 17.01 2.66
CA SER A 158 -7.67 18.31 2.83
C SER A 158 -8.48 18.79 1.62
N ARG A 159 -8.54 18.00 0.52
CA ARG A 159 -9.24 18.37 -0.73
C ARG A 159 -10.22 17.31 -1.21
N GLY A 160 -9.89 16.04 -1.05
CA GLY A 160 -10.68 14.91 -1.53
C GLY A 160 -9.86 13.86 -2.27
N ILE A 161 -10.46 13.28 -3.30
CA ILE A 161 -9.83 12.25 -4.14
C ILE A 161 -9.74 12.76 -5.57
N LEU A 162 -8.53 12.78 -6.12
CA LEU A 162 -8.28 13.14 -7.50
C LEU A 162 -8.19 11.86 -8.33
N LYS A 163 -9.03 11.76 -9.37
CA LYS A 163 -8.94 10.73 -10.42
C LYS A 163 -8.25 11.32 -11.63
N VAL A 164 -7.27 10.64 -12.18
CA VAL A 164 -6.52 11.06 -13.37
C VAL A 164 -6.45 9.90 -14.36
N ASN A 165 -6.90 10.10 -15.58
CA ASN A 165 -6.70 9.12 -16.65
C ASN A 165 -5.31 9.31 -17.28
N ILE A 166 -4.48 8.24 -17.28
CA ILE A 166 -3.08 8.33 -17.70
C ILE A 166 -2.92 8.55 -19.22
N GLN A 167 -3.89 8.18 -20.03
CA GLN A 167 -3.84 8.32 -21.49
C GLN A 167 -4.34 9.67 -21.94
N THR A 168 -5.54 10.05 -21.49
CA THR A 168 -6.21 11.28 -21.94
C THR A 168 -5.78 12.51 -21.17
N LYS A 169 -5.12 12.35 -20.02
CA LYS A 169 -4.79 13.40 -19.05
C LYS A 169 -6.01 14.08 -18.42
N ALA A 170 -7.21 13.58 -18.72
CA ALA A 170 -8.42 14.07 -18.09
C ALA A 170 -8.41 13.76 -16.60
N TYR A 171 -8.85 14.72 -15.80
CA TYR A 171 -8.90 14.56 -14.35
C TYR A 171 -10.23 15.06 -13.76
N ARG A 172 -10.57 14.52 -12.60
CA ARG A 172 -11.72 14.93 -11.79
C ARG A 172 -11.38 14.89 -10.31
N LEU A 173 -11.73 15.96 -9.60
CA LEU A 173 -11.62 16.03 -8.15
C LEU A 173 -12.98 15.76 -7.51
N TYR A 174 -13.04 14.75 -6.64
CA TYR A 174 -14.17 14.48 -5.75
C TYR A 174 -13.89 15.19 -4.43
N SER A 175 -14.41 16.40 -4.31
CA SER A 175 -14.07 17.32 -3.22
C SER A 175 -14.69 16.92 -1.87
N ILE A 176 -14.04 17.33 -0.79
CA ILE A 176 -14.60 17.27 0.57
C ILE A 176 -15.55 18.48 0.79
N SER A 177 -16.65 18.21 1.50
CA SER A 177 -17.50 19.22 2.14
C SER A 177 -18.30 18.54 3.27
N GLU A 178 -18.98 19.33 4.10
CA GLU A 178 -19.85 18.78 5.15
C GLU A 178 -20.92 17.84 4.59
N ASP A 179 -21.41 18.14 3.40
CA ASP A 179 -22.50 17.41 2.73
C ASP A 179 -21.99 16.22 1.89
N THR A 180 -20.68 16.08 1.68
CA THR A 180 -20.14 14.96 0.92
C THR A 180 -19.99 13.69 1.77
N VAL A 181 -19.83 12.57 1.09
CA VAL A 181 -19.59 11.27 1.75
C VAL A 181 -18.29 11.22 2.54
N PHE A 182 -17.35 12.12 2.27
CA PHE A 182 -16.06 12.18 2.96
C PHE A 182 -16.12 12.94 4.28
N GLY A 183 -17.12 13.82 4.49
CA GLY A 183 -17.21 14.68 5.65
C GLY A 183 -16.08 15.73 5.72
N LYS A 184 -15.98 16.45 6.83
CA LYS A 184 -14.93 17.47 7.04
C LYS A 184 -13.53 16.88 7.17
N GLY A 185 -13.43 15.69 7.75
CA GLY A 185 -12.14 15.03 7.99
C GLY A 185 -11.47 14.52 6.71
N GLY A 186 -12.24 14.31 5.63
CA GLY A 186 -11.75 13.86 4.34
C GLY A 186 -11.31 12.40 4.29
N PRO A 187 -10.89 11.95 3.09
CA PRO A 187 -10.32 10.62 2.89
C PRO A 187 -8.86 10.58 3.33
N LEU A 188 -8.39 9.40 3.81
CA LEU A 188 -6.98 9.15 4.14
C LEU A 188 -6.35 8.05 3.30
N SER A 189 -7.12 7.03 2.94
CA SER A 189 -6.61 5.86 2.25
C SER A 189 -7.51 5.40 1.13
N LEU A 190 -6.92 4.70 0.16
CA LEU A 190 -7.61 4.01 -0.93
C LEU A 190 -7.12 2.58 -1.00
N THR A 191 -8.00 1.70 -1.46
CA THR A 191 -7.63 0.37 -1.93
C THR A 191 -8.50 -0.02 -3.12
N VAL A 192 -8.03 -0.97 -3.92
CA VAL A 192 -8.74 -1.52 -5.07
C VAL A 192 -9.02 -2.98 -4.80
N ASP A 193 -10.26 -3.41 -4.92
CA ASP A 193 -10.60 -4.81 -4.77
C ASP A 193 -10.33 -5.62 -6.05
N GLU A 194 -10.49 -6.94 -5.96
CA GLU A 194 -10.26 -7.84 -7.11
C GLU A 194 -11.18 -7.56 -8.29
N GLN A 195 -12.38 -7.02 -8.03
CA GLN A 195 -13.35 -6.59 -9.03
C GLN A 195 -13.00 -5.23 -9.64
N GLY A 196 -11.96 -4.56 -9.10
CA GLY A 196 -11.52 -3.24 -9.51
C GLY A 196 -12.35 -2.10 -8.92
N THR A 197 -13.12 -2.33 -7.86
CA THR A 197 -13.85 -1.26 -7.17
C THR A 197 -12.88 -0.46 -6.30
N ILE A 198 -13.02 0.86 -6.34
CA ILE A 198 -12.23 1.76 -5.49
C ILE A 198 -12.96 1.95 -4.17
N TRP A 199 -12.22 1.71 -3.09
CA TRP A 199 -12.67 1.91 -1.72
C TRP A 199 -11.86 3.02 -1.07
N ALA A 200 -12.54 3.93 -0.38
CA ALA A 200 -11.93 5.04 0.33
C ALA A 200 -12.19 4.92 1.83
N GLY A 201 -11.13 5.06 2.63
CA GLY A 201 -11.20 5.19 4.08
C GLY A 201 -11.16 6.65 4.49
N CYS A 202 -12.10 7.07 5.34
CA CYS A 202 -12.27 8.46 5.76
C CYS A 202 -11.97 8.64 7.24
N ILE A 203 -11.58 9.87 7.64
CA ILE A 203 -11.26 10.19 9.03
C ILE A 203 -12.49 10.06 9.94
N GLU A 204 -13.66 10.54 9.47
CA GLU A 204 -14.86 10.59 10.32
C GLU A 204 -16.00 9.71 9.82
N GLN A 205 -15.99 9.37 8.54
CA GLN A 205 -17.15 8.79 7.84
C GLN A 205 -17.01 7.28 7.55
N GLY A 206 -15.99 6.62 8.12
CA GLY A 206 -15.75 5.19 7.90
C GLY A 206 -15.30 4.91 6.46
N ILE A 207 -16.00 4.05 5.74
CA ILE A 207 -15.63 3.62 4.39
C ILE A 207 -16.64 4.06 3.35
N CYS A 208 -16.13 4.45 2.18
CA CYS A 208 -16.88 4.81 0.98
C CYS A 208 -16.46 3.92 -0.18
N ARG A 209 -17.35 3.72 -1.13
CA ARG A 209 -17.11 2.98 -2.37
C ARG A 209 -17.40 3.87 -3.56
N TYR A 210 -16.57 3.79 -4.59
CA TYR A 210 -16.83 4.47 -5.86
C TYR A 210 -17.93 3.74 -6.66
N ASP A 211 -18.98 4.46 -7.02
CA ASP A 211 -20.04 4.00 -7.91
C ASP A 211 -19.73 4.49 -9.34
N ARG A 212 -19.29 3.58 -10.20
CA ARG A 212 -18.91 3.89 -11.58
C ARG A 212 -20.08 4.40 -12.44
N LYS A 213 -21.31 3.93 -12.16
CA LYS A 213 -22.49 4.32 -12.95
C LYS A 213 -22.90 5.75 -12.69
N LYS A 214 -22.71 6.19 -11.46
CA LYS A 214 -23.04 7.55 -11.02
C LYS A 214 -21.85 8.50 -11.07
N ASP A 215 -20.63 7.96 -11.24
CA ASP A 215 -19.37 8.69 -11.17
C ASP A 215 -19.24 9.48 -9.85
N GLU A 216 -19.54 8.82 -8.72
CA GLU A 216 -19.51 9.40 -7.38
C GLU A 216 -19.08 8.38 -6.33
N PHE A 217 -18.60 8.87 -5.18
CA PHE A 217 -18.40 8.02 -4.01
C PHE A 217 -19.70 7.91 -3.22
N VAL A 218 -20.01 6.69 -2.73
CA VAL A 218 -21.16 6.42 -1.89
C VAL A 218 -20.71 5.81 -0.56
N ARG A 219 -21.33 6.24 0.54
CA ARG A 219 -21.04 5.69 1.86
C ARG A 219 -21.60 4.27 1.97
N VAL A 220 -20.78 3.34 2.47
CA VAL A 220 -21.15 1.92 2.54
C VAL A 220 -21.82 1.57 3.86
N LEU A 221 -21.36 2.14 4.96
CA LEU A 221 -21.85 1.86 6.30
C LEU A 221 -22.27 3.17 6.97
N LYS A 222 -23.57 3.41 7.11
CA LYS A 222 -24.11 4.68 7.61
C LYS A 222 -24.06 4.85 9.13
N GLU A 223 -24.10 3.79 9.92
CA GLU A 223 -24.36 3.88 11.36
C GLU A 223 -23.76 2.72 12.16
N THR A 224 -22.47 2.46 12.01
CA THR A 224 -21.84 1.55 12.96
C THR A 224 -21.03 2.38 13.93
N GLY A 225 -21.34 2.32 15.22
CA GLY A 225 -20.56 2.95 16.28
C GLY A 225 -19.07 2.54 16.30
N MET A 226 -18.69 1.57 15.46
CA MET A 226 -17.33 1.08 15.30
C MET A 226 -16.37 2.10 14.69
N PHE A 227 -16.87 3.05 13.88
CA PHE A 227 -16.06 4.14 13.31
C PHE A 227 -16.15 5.45 14.09
N GLN A 228 -16.98 5.51 15.14
CA GLN A 228 -17.24 6.75 15.85
C GLN A 228 -15.97 7.28 16.53
N GLY A 229 -15.48 8.41 16.03
CA GLY A 229 -14.23 9.04 16.49
C GLY A 229 -12.95 8.34 16.03
N LYS A 230 -13.03 7.29 15.22
CA LYS A 230 -11.88 6.51 14.75
C LYS A 230 -11.74 6.61 13.24
N GLY A 231 -10.72 7.31 12.78
CA GLY A 231 -10.41 7.42 11.36
C GLY A 231 -9.91 6.10 10.76
N VAL A 232 -10.26 5.84 9.50
CA VAL A 232 -9.71 4.72 8.73
C VAL A 232 -8.34 5.13 8.20
N TYR A 233 -7.29 4.53 8.76
CA TYR A 233 -5.92 4.90 8.43
C TYR A 233 -5.40 4.21 7.18
N THR A 234 -5.62 2.89 7.08
CA THR A 234 -5.25 2.10 5.89
C THR A 234 -6.24 0.97 5.69
N MET A 235 -6.33 0.50 4.46
CA MET A 235 -7.18 -0.63 4.08
C MET A 235 -6.44 -1.56 3.14
N LEU A 236 -6.78 -2.84 3.24
CA LEU A 236 -6.30 -3.89 2.33
C LEU A 236 -7.49 -4.73 1.87
N SER A 237 -7.61 -4.90 0.56
CA SER A 237 -8.57 -5.85 -0.02
C SER A 237 -7.94 -7.23 -0.14
N TYR A 238 -8.66 -8.25 0.33
CA TYR A 238 -8.26 -9.65 0.21
C TYR A 238 -9.48 -10.53 0.00
N LYS A 239 -9.61 -11.12 -1.18
CA LYS A 239 -10.77 -11.90 -1.61
C LYS A 239 -12.06 -11.10 -1.39
N GLU A 240 -13.03 -11.69 -0.67
CA GLU A 240 -14.31 -11.05 -0.33
C GLU A 240 -14.21 -10.07 0.85
N PHE A 241 -13.03 -9.81 1.40
CA PHE A 241 -12.86 -8.99 2.60
C PHE A 241 -12.10 -7.69 2.35
N LEU A 242 -12.50 -6.64 3.07
CA LEU A 242 -11.66 -5.48 3.36
C LEU A 242 -11.16 -5.57 4.80
N LEU A 243 -9.86 -5.58 4.98
CA LEU A 243 -9.22 -5.35 6.27
C LEU A 243 -9.04 -3.84 6.45
N ILE A 244 -9.51 -3.31 7.57
CA ILE A 244 -9.60 -1.86 7.81
C ILE A 244 -8.89 -1.55 9.11
N ALA A 245 -7.75 -0.88 9.03
CA ALA A 245 -7.00 -0.44 10.20
C ALA A 245 -7.45 0.95 10.65
N LEU A 246 -7.76 1.08 11.93
CA LEU A 246 -8.22 2.31 12.54
C LEU A 246 -7.06 3.12 13.15
N HIS A 247 -7.19 4.44 13.15
CA HIS A 247 -6.16 5.36 13.64
C HIS A 247 -5.84 5.16 15.14
N GLU A 248 -6.85 4.91 15.95
CA GLU A 248 -6.70 4.70 17.40
C GLU A 248 -6.58 3.23 17.82
N GLY A 249 -6.16 2.39 16.88
CA GLY A 249 -6.03 0.95 17.09
C GLY A 249 -7.27 0.16 16.72
N GLY A 250 -7.04 -1.14 16.52
CA GLY A 250 -8.05 -2.08 16.06
C GLY A 250 -8.03 -2.33 14.56
N LEU A 251 -8.37 -3.57 14.23
CA LEU A 251 -8.51 -4.05 12.87
C LEU A 251 -9.93 -4.53 12.66
N LEU A 252 -10.64 -3.93 11.72
CA LEU A 252 -11.96 -4.37 11.33
C LEU A 252 -11.89 -5.21 10.06
N LYS A 253 -12.80 -6.16 9.95
CA LYS A 253 -13.01 -7.01 8.77
C LYS A 253 -14.40 -6.76 8.23
N TYR A 254 -14.48 -6.22 7.01
CA TYR A 254 -15.71 -6.02 6.28
C TYR A 254 -15.84 -7.07 5.18
N ASN A 255 -16.92 -7.85 5.22
CA ASN A 255 -17.24 -8.78 4.12
C ASN A 255 -18.05 -8.04 3.06
N MET A 256 -17.52 -7.95 1.85
CA MET A 256 -18.09 -7.18 0.74
C MET A 256 -19.36 -7.84 0.16
N ASP A 257 -19.49 -9.17 0.25
CA ASP A 257 -20.63 -9.92 -0.25
C ASP A 257 -21.80 -9.86 0.72
N THR A 258 -21.58 -10.20 1.98
CA THR A 258 -22.62 -10.21 3.02
C THR A 258 -22.90 -8.82 3.61
N LYS A 259 -22.02 -7.83 3.34
CA LYS A 259 -22.08 -6.46 3.86
C LYS A 259 -22.01 -6.39 5.39
N THR A 260 -21.33 -7.35 6.01
CA THR A 260 -21.17 -7.43 7.46
C THR A 260 -19.83 -6.90 7.89
N LEU A 261 -19.82 -6.14 8.99
CA LEU A 261 -18.62 -5.62 9.63
C LEU A 261 -18.41 -6.36 10.95
N SER A 262 -17.18 -6.80 11.20
CA SER A 262 -16.78 -7.45 12.45
C SER A 262 -15.43 -6.94 12.93
N LEU A 263 -15.20 -7.00 14.23
CA LEU A 263 -13.86 -6.80 14.78
C LEU A 263 -13.00 -8.00 14.39
N HIS A 264 -11.80 -7.74 13.92
CA HIS A 264 -10.83 -8.81 13.69
C HIS A 264 -10.01 -8.98 14.97
N ASP A 265 -10.18 -10.13 15.59
CA ASP A 265 -9.59 -10.42 16.92
C ASP A 265 -8.11 -10.76 16.76
N PHE A 266 -7.28 -9.73 16.77
CA PHE A 266 -5.84 -9.84 16.98
C PHE A 266 -5.50 -9.12 18.29
N PRO A 267 -5.42 -9.81 19.42
CA PRO A 267 -5.15 -9.19 20.73
C PRO A 267 -3.88 -8.35 20.77
N GLU A 268 -2.92 -8.67 19.91
CA GLU A 268 -1.64 -7.97 19.78
C GLU A 268 -1.76 -6.62 19.05
N VAL A 269 -2.84 -6.43 18.28
CA VAL A 269 -3.05 -5.28 17.40
C VAL A 269 -4.01 -4.24 18.01
N ASP A 270 -4.83 -4.61 18.96
CA ASP A 270 -5.88 -3.75 19.54
C ASP A 270 -5.36 -2.46 20.20
N LYS A 271 -4.07 -2.39 20.48
CA LYS A 271 -3.42 -1.24 21.14
C LYS A 271 -2.36 -0.55 20.27
N VAL A 272 -2.18 -1.01 19.03
CA VAL A 272 -1.13 -0.51 18.14
C VAL A 272 -1.75 0.18 16.94
N MET A 273 -1.23 1.36 16.61
CA MET A 273 -1.59 2.04 15.35
C MET A 273 -1.00 1.27 14.17
N LEU A 274 -1.85 0.66 13.36
CA LEU A 274 -1.44 0.01 12.12
C LEU A 274 -1.30 1.07 11.01
N ARG A 275 -0.10 1.27 10.53
CA ARG A 275 0.17 2.25 9.47
C ARG A 275 0.18 1.65 8.07
N CYS A 276 0.39 0.35 7.95
CA CYS A 276 0.45 -0.35 6.68
C CYS A 276 -0.11 -1.75 6.82
N LEU A 277 -0.86 -2.19 5.82
CA LEU A 277 -1.29 -3.56 5.62
C LEU A 277 -0.73 -4.03 4.28
N MET A 278 -0.12 -5.20 4.27
CA MET A 278 0.46 -5.80 3.07
C MET A 278 0.17 -7.31 3.05
N MET A 279 -0.09 -7.84 1.86
CA MET A 279 -0.17 -9.28 1.62
C MET A 279 1.16 -9.77 1.06
N SER A 280 1.69 -10.85 1.64
CA SER A 280 2.73 -11.61 0.95
C SER A 280 2.10 -12.39 -0.21
N LYS A 281 2.76 -12.46 -1.34
CA LYS A 281 2.40 -13.44 -2.36
C LYS A 281 2.78 -14.80 -1.78
N GLU A 282 1.80 -15.64 -1.47
CA GLU A 282 2.06 -17.06 -1.24
C GLU A 282 2.54 -17.64 -2.57
N GLU A 283 3.69 -18.32 -2.53
CA GLU A 283 4.19 -19.15 -3.61
C GLU A 283 3.30 -20.37 -3.82
#